data_886cb958d9b2a8cc00f42c7b4ebc2ccc
#
_entry.id   886cb958d9b2a8cc00f42c7b4ebc2ccc
#
_cell.length_a   1.000
_cell.length_b   1.000
_cell.length_c   1.000
_cell.angle_alpha   90.00
_cell.angle_beta   90.00
_cell.angle_gamma   90.00
#
_symmetry.space_group_name_H-M   'P 1'
#
loop_
_entity.id
_entity.type
_entity.pdbx_description
1 polymer ?
#
loop_
_entity_poly.entity_id
_entity_poly.type
_entity_poly.pdbx_seq_one_letter_code
_entity_poly.pdbx_strand_id
1 'polypeptide(L)'
;LHRALSGQGELFEGRQRRELERIAEWANNGAVEGIRQELSPLPMGAVWDAVSADSSLCSSKRCKPESCFYRRARAEVEESDLVIVNHSLLFSLMGAGFGPSDDKGGVMFANDFVIFDEAHEMPEVAGDHLGLAISSWALEMSIRRIYNSKKRKGLISRVGRIVDFDAVENAELAISDFFQYLHTKTLGNQDRIRLLEKGVLPMEIFPPLSRLCRCLVELGELTDDENLKMELKDQARRMQGYLNGL
;
A
#
# COMPACT_ATOMS: atom_id res chain seq x y z
N LEU A 1 -8.39 -10.83 6.41
CA LEU A 1 -8.46 -12.17 6.99
C LEU A 1 -9.10 -13.17 6.01
N HIS A 2 -10.33 -12.97 5.54
CA HIS A 2 -11.02 -13.88 4.61
C HIS A 2 -10.19 -14.17 3.36
N ARG A 3 -9.53 -13.18 2.79
CA ARG A 3 -8.64 -13.32 1.63
C ARG A 3 -7.39 -14.16 1.94
N ALA A 4 -6.79 -13.96 3.11
CA ALA A 4 -5.62 -14.75 3.54
C ALA A 4 -5.97 -16.23 3.75
N LEU A 5 -7.22 -16.50 4.17
CA LEU A 5 -7.71 -17.86 4.36
C LEU A 5 -8.10 -18.55 3.04
N SER A 6 -8.68 -17.81 2.09
CA SER A 6 -9.29 -18.40 0.88
C SER A 6 -8.40 -18.48 -0.35
N GLY A 7 -7.37 -17.65 -0.48
CA GLY A 7 -6.59 -17.57 -1.72
C GLY A 7 -5.07 -17.56 -1.56
N GLN A 8 -4.58 -17.24 -0.38
CA GLN A 8 -3.15 -17.13 -0.09
C GLN A 8 -2.66 -18.22 0.87
N GLY A 9 -3.44 -19.28 1.08
CA GLY A 9 -3.02 -20.43 1.88
C GLY A 9 -1.73 -21.10 1.39
N GLU A 10 -1.37 -20.90 0.13
CA GLU A 10 -0.08 -21.32 -0.43
C GLU A 10 1.11 -20.43 -0.03
N LEU A 11 0.87 -19.22 0.49
CA LEU A 11 1.92 -18.30 0.95
C LEU A 11 2.35 -18.56 2.40
N PHE A 12 1.51 -19.22 3.18
CA PHE A 12 1.78 -19.51 4.58
C PHE A 12 1.88 -21.02 4.78
N GLU A 13 3.05 -21.48 5.21
CA GLU A 13 3.31 -22.90 5.49
C GLU A 13 3.56 -23.13 6.98
N GLY A 14 3.22 -24.31 7.47
CA GLY A 14 3.56 -24.81 8.78
C GLY A 14 3.15 -23.89 9.93
N ARG A 15 4.12 -23.20 10.57
CA ARG A 15 3.88 -22.33 11.73
C ARG A 15 3.06 -21.09 11.40
N GLN A 16 3.29 -20.49 10.23
CA GLN A 16 2.57 -19.29 9.80
C GLN A 16 1.09 -19.59 9.53
N ARG A 17 0.79 -20.77 8.98
CA ARG A 17 -0.58 -21.19 8.74
C ARG A 17 -1.36 -21.40 10.05
N ARG A 18 -0.76 -22.06 11.02
CA ARG A 18 -1.37 -22.22 12.35
C ARG A 18 -1.62 -20.87 13.02
N GLU A 19 -0.71 -19.93 12.85
CA GLU A 19 -0.86 -18.58 13.34
C GLU A 19 -2.02 -17.83 12.68
N LEU A 20 -2.17 -17.97 11.36
CA LEU A 20 -3.30 -17.42 10.62
C LEU A 20 -4.64 -17.99 11.10
N GLU A 21 -4.70 -19.30 11.33
CA GLU A 21 -5.88 -19.99 11.88
C GLU A 21 -6.22 -19.49 13.29
N ARG A 22 -5.23 -19.30 14.16
CA ARG A 22 -5.38 -18.69 15.49
C ARG A 22 -5.94 -17.29 15.45
N ILE A 23 -5.42 -16.44 14.55
CA ILE A 23 -5.93 -15.08 14.35
C ILE A 23 -7.38 -15.11 13.85
N ALA A 24 -7.71 -16.05 12.96
CA ALA A 24 -9.06 -16.20 12.45
C ALA A 24 -10.07 -16.62 13.53
N GLU A 25 -9.69 -17.56 14.37
CA GLU A 25 -10.52 -18.00 15.50
C GLU A 25 -10.74 -16.87 16.50
N TRP A 26 -9.68 -16.15 16.88
CA TRP A 26 -9.78 -14.99 17.73
C TRP A 26 -10.68 -13.89 17.12
N ALA A 27 -10.51 -13.55 15.87
CA ALA A 27 -11.30 -12.50 15.20
C ALA A 27 -12.81 -12.83 15.16
N ASN A 28 -13.16 -14.12 15.10
CA ASN A 28 -14.56 -14.54 15.06
C ASN A 28 -15.20 -14.68 16.45
N ASN A 29 -14.43 -15.01 17.48
CA ASN A 29 -14.97 -15.44 18.76
C ASN A 29 -14.53 -14.63 19.97
N GLY A 30 -13.43 -13.87 19.88
CA GLY A 30 -12.82 -13.23 21.05
C GLY A 30 -12.33 -11.80 20.87
N ALA A 31 -12.32 -11.28 19.65
CA ALA A 31 -11.84 -9.94 19.39
C ALA A 31 -12.87 -8.89 19.81
N VAL A 32 -12.43 -7.85 20.50
CA VAL A 32 -13.24 -6.71 20.91
C VAL A 32 -13.01 -5.52 19.99
N GLU A 33 -11.77 -5.06 19.90
CA GLU A 33 -11.36 -3.91 19.07
C GLU A 33 -10.67 -4.32 17.77
N GLY A 34 -10.18 -5.56 17.72
CA GLY A 34 -9.47 -6.09 16.55
C GLY A 34 -8.03 -5.62 16.45
N ILE A 35 -7.40 -5.28 17.56
CA ILE A 35 -6.02 -4.83 17.64
C ILE A 35 -5.06 -5.98 17.99
N ARG A 36 -3.81 -5.85 17.52
CA ARG A 36 -2.78 -6.89 17.70
C ARG A 36 -2.53 -7.24 19.18
N GLN A 37 -2.65 -6.26 20.06
CA GLN A 37 -2.38 -6.36 21.49
C GLN A 37 -3.39 -7.24 22.24
N GLU A 38 -4.57 -7.49 21.70
CA GLU A 38 -5.54 -8.42 22.25
C GLU A 38 -5.10 -9.89 22.14
N LEU A 39 -4.12 -10.18 21.29
CA LEU A 39 -3.60 -11.53 21.11
C LEU A 39 -2.42 -11.82 22.03
N SER A 40 -2.55 -12.86 22.84
CA SER A 40 -1.45 -13.38 23.67
C SER A 40 -1.19 -14.87 23.33
N PRO A 41 0.04 -15.23 22.94
CA PRO A 41 1.16 -14.35 22.60
C PRO A 41 0.90 -13.47 21.40
N LEU A 42 1.67 -12.38 21.25
CA LEU A 42 1.56 -11.50 20.08
C LEU A 42 1.78 -12.29 18.78
N PRO A 43 1.01 -12.01 17.73
CA PRO A 43 1.14 -12.71 16.46
C PRO A 43 2.44 -12.34 15.73
N MET A 44 2.89 -13.26 14.88
CA MET A 44 4.03 -13.03 14.00
C MET A 44 3.77 -11.82 13.08
N GLY A 45 4.71 -10.87 13.01
CA GLY A 45 4.56 -9.64 12.22
C GLY A 45 4.12 -9.91 10.77
N ALA A 46 4.83 -10.78 10.06
CA ALA A 46 4.51 -11.11 8.67
C ALA A 46 3.09 -11.68 8.45
N VAL A 47 2.55 -12.41 9.44
CA VAL A 47 1.17 -12.95 9.36
C VAL A 47 0.17 -11.85 9.70
N TRP A 48 0.48 -11.02 10.72
CA TRP A 48 -0.37 -9.89 11.08
C TRP A 48 -0.48 -8.87 9.94
N ASP A 49 0.62 -8.51 9.31
CA ASP A 49 0.67 -7.56 8.19
C ASP A 49 -0.18 -8.03 7.00
N ALA A 50 -0.28 -9.35 6.79
CA ALA A 50 -1.10 -9.91 5.72
C ALA A 50 -2.61 -9.88 6.00
N VAL A 51 -3.03 -9.76 7.27
CA VAL A 51 -4.45 -9.73 7.68
C VAL A 51 -4.91 -8.37 8.18
N SER A 52 -3.99 -7.46 8.48
CA SER A 52 -4.30 -6.11 8.93
C SER A 52 -5.03 -5.31 7.85
N ALA A 53 -5.67 -4.24 8.27
CA ALA A 53 -6.37 -3.34 7.36
C ALA A 53 -5.37 -2.66 6.41
N ASP A 54 -5.65 -2.72 5.13
CA ASP A 54 -4.88 -2.05 4.07
C ASP A 54 -5.80 -1.05 3.37
N SER A 55 -5.45 0.23 3.39
CA SER A 55 -6.24 1.31 2.81
C SER A 55 -6.54 1.11 1.32
N SER A 56 -5.66 0.41 0.59
CA SER A 56 -5.85 0.10 -0.83
C SER A 56 -6.88 -1.01 -1.08
N LEU A 57 -7.11 -1.88 -0.10
CA LEU A 57 -7.99 -3.03 -0.22
C LEU A 57 -9.31 -2.86 0.53
N CYS A 58 -9.32 -2.03 1.56
CA CYS A 58 -10.50 -1.78 2.40
C CYS A 58 -11.43 -0.76 1.73
N SER A 59 -12.65 -1.19 1.41
CA SER A 59 -13.68 -0.31 0.85
C SER A 59 -15.06 -0.61 1.45
N SER A 60 -15.94 0.40 1.44
CA SER A 60 -17.33 0.25 1.89
C SER A 60 -18.14 -0.79 1.09
N LYS A 61 -17.72 -1.06 -0.14
CA LYS A 61 -18.35 -2.08 -0.99
C LYS A 61 -18.01 -3.51 -0.55
N ARG A 62 -16.85 -3.72 0.06
CA ARG A 62 -16.35 -5.06 0.45
C ARG A 62 -16.57 -5.40 1.91
N CYS A 63 -16.49 -4.40 2.79
CA CYS A 63 -16.56 -4.60 4.23
C CYS A 63 -17.62 -3.68 4.82
N LYS A 64 -18.50 -4.28 5.64
CA LYS A 64 -19.49 -3.53 6.42
C LYS A 64 -18.95 -3.31 7.84
N PRO A 65 -19.38 -2.23 8.54
CA PRO A 65 -18.97 -1.98 9.93
C PRO A 65 -19.24 -3.17 10.87
N GLU A 66 -20.36 -3.88 10.67
CA GLU A 66 -20.76 -5.01 11.51
C GLU A 66 -19.79 -6.20 11.46
N SER A 67 -19.04 -6.33 10.38
CA SER A 67 -18.13 -7.47 10.14
C SER A 67 -16.65 -7.08 10.08
N CYS A 68 -16.31 -5.80 10.29
CA CYS A 68 -14.93 -5.31 10.12
C CYS A 68 -14.57 -4.28 11.18
N PHE A 69 -13.64 -4.61 12.06
CA PHE A 69 -13.14 -3.75 13.13
C PHE A 69 -12.68 -2.38 12.63
N TYR A 70 -11.90 -2.34 11.54
CA TYR A 70 -11.45 -1.10 10.93
C TYR A 70 -12.62 -0.21 10.45
N ARG A 71 -13.65 -0.81 9.84
CA ARG A 71 -14.81 -0.05 9.37
C ARG A 71 -15.69 0.43 10.52
N ARG A 72 -15.79 -0.36 11.58
CA ARG A 72 -16.48 0.02 12.81
C ARG A 72 -15.81 1.21 13.48
N ALA A 73 -14.48 1.12 13.71
CA ALA A 73 -13.73 2.22 14.30
C ALA A 73 -13.81 3.51 13.45
N ARG A 74 -13.83 3.39 12.13
CA ARG A 74 -14.04 4.57 11.26
C ARG A 74 -15.43 5.16 11.35
N ALA A 75 -16.46 4.35 11.49
CA ALA A 75 -17.83 4.86 11.68
C ALA A 75 -17.96 5.58 13.03
N GLU A 76 -17.34 5.08 14.07
CA GLU A 76 -17.31 5.72 15.40
C GLU A 76 -16.65 7.10 15.38
N VAL A 77 -15.65 7.33 14.53
CA VAL A 77 -15.02 8.65 14.35
C VAL A 77 -16.03 9.70 13.87
N GLU A 78 -16.92 9.33 12.96
CA GLU A 78 -17.91 10.24 12.39
C GLU A 78 -18.99 10.66 13.41
N GLU A 79 -19.20 9.86 14.46
CA GLU A 79 -20.17 10.08 15.53
C GLU A 79 -19.55 10.68 16.81
N SER A 80 -18.22 10.85 16.84
CA SER A 80 -17.48 11.28 18.04
C SER A 80 -17.38 12.79 18.12
N ASP A 81 -17.59 13.35 19.31
CA ASP A 81 -17.39 14.78 19.60
C ASP A 81 -15.89 15.14 19.73
N LEU A 82 -15.05 14.17 20.11
CA LEU A 82 -13.61 14.31 20.28
C LEU A 82 -12.88 13.09 19.73
N VAL A 83 -11.91 13.32 18.87
CA VAL A 83 -11.07 12.27 18.28
C VAL A 83 -9.61 12.53 18.64
N ILE A 84 -8.96 11.55 19.26
CA ILE A 84 -7.53 11.61 19.62
C ILE A 84 -6.77 10.69 18.66
N VAL A 85 -5.82 11.26 17.93
CA VAL A 85 -5.01 10.52 16.96
C VAL A 85 -3.53 10.95 17.10
N ASN A 86 -2.61 10.10 16.67
CA ASN A 86 -1.23 10.54 16.52
C ASN A 86 -1.03 11.34 15.20
N HIS A 87 0.03 12.12 15.13
CA HIS A 87 0.35 12.95 13.94
C HIS A 87 0.46 12.13 12.66
N SER A 88 1.09 10.96 12.73
CA SER A 88 1.25 10.07 11.58
C SER A 88 -0.10 9.63 10.99
N LEU A 89 -1.06 9.27 11.83
CA LEU A 89 -2.39 8.89 11.38
C LEU A 89 -3.13 10.09 10.77
N LEU A 90 -3.08 11.26 11.42
CA LEU A 90 -3.70 12.47 10.89
C LEU A 90 -3.17 12.81 9.51
N PHE A 91 -1.85 12.91 9.34
CA PHE A 91 -1.25 13.27 8.05
C PHE A 91 -1.42 12.19 6.99
N SER A 92 -1.42 10.90 7.36
CA SER A 92 -1.74 9.80 6.45
C SER A 92 -3.17 9.90 5.91
N LEU A 93 -4.12 10.26 6.76
CA LEU A 93 -5.51 10.44 6.36
C LEU A 93 -5.68 11.67 5.46
N MET A 94 -5.02 12.77 5.79
CA MET A 94 -4.99 13.97 4.94
C MET A 94 -4.38 13.69 3.57
N GLY A 95 -3.26 12.98 3.52
CA GLY A 95 -2.60 12.58 2.27
C GLY A 95 -3.43 11.62 1.41
N ALA A 96 -4.31 10.83 2.04
CA ALA A 96 -5.26 9.96 1.34
C ALA A 96 -6.54 10.69 0.87
N GLY A 97 -6.63 12.01 1.03
CA GLY A 97 -7.77 12.81 0.62
C GLY A 97 -8.90 12.89 1.66
N PHE A 98 -8.64 12.46 2.89
CA PHE A 98 -9.58 12.60 4.02
C PHE A 98 -9.38 13.93 4.78
N GLY A 99 -8.94 14.96 4.10
CA GLY A 99 -8.82 16.31 4.63
C GLY A 99 -10.18 16.97 4.82
N PRO A 100 -10.20 18.25 5.24
CA PRO A 100 -11.42 19.03 5.38
C PRO A 100 -12.19 19.03 4.07
N SER A 101 -13.38 18.47 4.06
CA SER A 101 -14.27 18.46 2.89
C SER A 101 -15.69 18.76 3.33
N ASP A 102 -16.41 19.52 2.51
CA ASP A 102 -17.83 19.79 2.70
C ASP A 102 -18.69 18.54 2.36
N ASP A 103 -18.08 17.52 1.74
CA ASP A 103 -18.72 16.28 1.36
C ASP A 103 -18.34 15.13 2.32
N LYS A 104 -19.34 14.36 2.71
CA LYS A 104 -19.32 13.23 3.64
C LYS A 104 -18.21 12.21 3.37
N GLY A 105 -17.09 12.33 4.03
CA GLY A 105 -16.00 11.34 3.90
C GLY A 105 -14.66 11.77 4.44
N GLY A 106 -14.52 12.98 4.96
CA GLY A 106 -13.31 13.44 5.64
C GLY A 106 -13.27 12.98 7.12
N VAL A 107 -12.07 13.03 7.70
CA VAL A 107 -11.87 12.85 9.14
C VAL A 107 -12.03 14.19 9.88
N MET A 108 -11.96 15.28 9.15
CA MET A 108 -12.12 16.65 9.65
C MET A 108 -13.21 17.35 8.85
N PHE A 109 -14.08 18.09 9.53
CA PHE A 109 -15.12 18.92 8.95
C PHE A 109 -14.66 20.38 8.89
N ALA A 110 -15.32 21.19 8.05
CA ALA A 110 -14.91 22.56 7.76
C ALA A 110 -14.81 23.49 9.00
N ASN A 111 -15.46 23.14 10.10
CA ASN A 111 -15.49 23.92 11.34
C ASN A 111 -14.81 23.21 12.52
N ASP A 112 -14.07 22.15 12.28
CA ASP A 112 -13.38 21.42 13.33
C ASP A 112 -12.14 22.20 13.84
N PHE A 113 -11.85 22.01 15.12
CA PHE A 113 -10.64 22.51 15.73
C PHE A 113 -9.65 21.37 15.87
N VAL A 114 -8.38 21.64 15.57
CA VAL A 114 -7.28 20.69 15.76
C VAL A 114 -6.31 21.25 16.78
N ILE A 115 -6.04 20.48 17.81
CA ILE A 115 -5.04 20.79 18.85
C ILE A 115 -3.86 19.86 18.66
N PHE A 116 -2.70 20.43 18.39
CA PHE A 116 -1.46 19.67 18.24
C PHE A 116 -0.67 19.70 19.53
N ASP A 117 -0.44 18.54 20.13
CA ASP A 117 0.57 18.34 21.14
C ASP A 117 1.92 18.12 20.49
N GLU A 118 3.03 18.52 21.13
CA GLU A 118 4.39 18.41 20.57
C GLU A 118 4.50 18.94 19.12
N ALA A 119 3.93 20.11 18.87
CA ALA A 119 3.81 20.69 17.52
C ALA A 119 5.15 20.88 16.77
N HIS A 120 6.27 20.82 17.49
CA HIS A 120 7.60 20.87 16.89
C HIS A 120 7.96 19.64 16.03
N GLU A 121 7.30 18.49 16.25
CA GLU A 121 7.47 17.28 15.45
C GLU A 121 6.68 17.31 14.12
N MET A 122 5.69 18.19 14.02
CA MET A 122 4.79 18.27 12.85
C MET A 122 5.51 18.36 11.49
N PRO A 123 6.53 19.25 11.32
CA PRO A 123 7.16 19.40 9.99
C PRO A 123 7.81 18.12 9.50
N GLU A 124 8.41 17.34 10.38
CA GLU A 124 9.05 16.07 10.04
C GLU A 124 8.00 15.01 9.71
N VAL A 125 7.03 14.81 10.60
CA VAL A 125 5.97 13.81 10.40
C VAL A 125 5.10 14.15 9.19
N ALA A 126 4.77 15.43 8.97
CA ALA A 126 4.03 15.85 7.78
C ALA A 126 4.83 15.61 6.49
N GLY A 127 6.14 15.85 6.51
CA GLY A 127 7.04 15.57 5.40
C GLY A 127 7.03 14.08 5.01
N ASP A 128 7.03 13.20 6.00
CA ASP A 128 7.01 11.75 5.79
C ASP A 128 5.68 11.23 5.22
N HIS A 129 4.56 11.84 5.61
CA HIS A 129 3.22 11.35 5.23
C HIS A 129 2.58 12.10 4.06
N LEU A 130 2.83 13.40 3.91
CA LEU A 130 2.32 14.20 2.79
C LEU A 130 3.32 14.27 1.64
N GLY A 131 4.60 13.99 1.94
CA GLY A 131 5.64 13.82 0.94
C GLY A 131 5.51 12.48 0.20
N LEU A 132 6.16 12.39 -0.95
CA LEU A 132 6.29 11.12 -1.65
C LEU A 132 7.67 10.53 -1.37
N ALA A 133 7.69 9.33 -0.80
CA ALA A 133 8.90 8.55 -0.61
C ALA A 133 8.92 7.35 -1.58
N ILE A 134 9.97 7.26 -2.39
CA ILE A 134 10.17 6.16 -3.33
C ILE A 134 11.47 5.46 -2.96
N SER A 135 11.40 4.15 -2.71
CA SER A 135 12.58 3.32 -2.48
C SER A 135 12.73 2.23 -3.53
N SER A 136 13.96 1.86 -3.86
CA SER A 136 14.25 0.73 -4.77
C SER A 136 13.57 -0.54 -4.31
N TRP A 137 13.66 -0.85 -3.01
CA TRP A 137 13.04 -2.03 -2.42
C TRP A 137 11.52 -2.06 -2.62
N ALA A 138 10.83 -0.94 -2.37
CA ALA A 138 9.37 -0.87 -2.51
C ALA A 138 8.94 -1.05 -3.98
N LEU A 139 9.66 -0.44 -4.93
CA LEU A 139 9.42 -0.62 -6.35
C LEU A 139 9.68 -2.06 -6.80
N GLU A 140 10.83 -2.63 -6.43
CA GLU A 140 11.14 -4.03 -6.75
C GLU A 140 10.12 -5.01 -6.18
N MET A 141 9.69 -4.82 -4.93
CA MET A 141 8.67 -5.67 -4.32
C MET A 141 7.33 -5.57 -5.03
N SER A 142 6.96 -4.36 -5.49
CA SER A 142 5.76 -4.16 -6.30
C SER A 142 5.85 -4.89 -7.65
N ILE A 143 6.99 -4.80 -8.33
CA ILE A 143 7.23 -5.56 -9.58
C ILE A 143 7.18 -7.07 -9.34
N ARG A 144 7.86 -7.57 -8.32
CA ARG A 144 7.87 -9.01 -7.98
C ARG A 144 6.48 -9.55 -7.61
N ARG A 145 5.60 -8.71 -7.07
CA ARG A 145 4.20 -9.06 -6.80
C ARG A 145 3.41 -9.18 -8.10
N ILE A 146 3.69 -8.32 -9.10
CA ILE A 146 3.10 -8.44 -10.43
C ILE A 146 3.60 -9.72 -11.08
N TYR A 147 4.90 -9.91 -11.15
CA TYR A 147 5.51 -11.14 -11.64
C TYR A 147 6.96 -11.28 -11.19
N ASN A 148 7.30 -12.43 -10.64
CA ASN A 148 8.66 -12.82 -10.29
C ASN A 148 9.18 -13.78 -11.36
N SER A 149 10.04 -13.33 -12.26
CA SER A 149 10.58 -14.10 -13.37
C SER A 149 11.37 -15.34 -12.90
N LYS A 150 12.10 -15.24 -11.78
CA LYS A 150 12.88 -16.36 -11.22
C LYS A 150 11.99 -17.48 -10.68
N LYS A 151 10.90 -17.14 -10.00
CA LYS A 151 9.96 -18.11 -9.42
C LYS A 151 8.82 -18.46 -10.36
N ARG A 152 8.66 -17.74 -11.48
CA ARG A 152 7.53 -17.84 -12.43
C ARG A 152 6.17 -17.74 -11.75
N LYS A 153 6.08 -16.89 -10.71
CA LYS A 153 4.87 -16.69 -9.90
C LYS A 153 4.58 -15.20 -9.79
N GLY A 154 3.31 -14.85 -9.71
CA GLY A 154 2.84 -13.49 -9.53
C GLY A 154 1.42 -13.32 -10.04
N LEU A 155 0.93 -12.11 -9.95
CA LEU A 155 -0.44 -11.74 -10.29
C LEU A 155 -0.80 -12.10 -11.74
N ILE A 156 0.13 -11.85 -12.69
CA ILE A 156 -0.10 -12.11 -14.13
C ILE A 156 0.32 -13.53 -14.58
N SER A 157 0.76 -14.40 -13.68
CA SER A 157 1.33 -15.71 -14.08
C SER A 157 0.39 -16.60 -14.90
N ARG A 158 -0.94 -16.46 -14.74
CA ARG A 158 -1.95 -17.26 -15.45
C ARG A 158 -2.61 -16.54 -16.61
N VAL A 159 -2.56 -15.21 -16.64
CA VAL A 159 -3.30 -14.39 -17.62
C VAL A 159 -2.40 -13.51 -18.47
N GLY A 160 -1.11 -13.37 -18.09
CA GLY A 160 -0.15 -12.54 -18.80
C GLY A 160 0.17 -13.08 -20.20
N ARG A 161 0.26 -12.17 -21.15
CA ARG A 161 0.76 -12.39 -22.50
C ARG A 161 2.27 -12.19 -22.53
N ILE A 162 2.95 -12.59 -23.58
CA ILE A 162 4.41 -12.38 -23.76
C ILE A 162 4.77 -10.89 -23.56
N VAL A 163 3.99 -9.99 -24.15
CA VAL A 163 4.21 -8.53 -24.06
C VAL A 163 4.09 -7.99 -22.65
N ASP A 164 3.32 -8.64 -21.77
CA ASP A 164 3.12 -8.24 -20.39
C ASP A 164 4.31 -8.69 -19.52
N PHE A 165 4.85 -9.88 -19.77
CA PHE A 165 6.09 -10.34 -19.14
C PHE A 165 7.29 -9.51 -19.55
N ASP A 166 7.40 -9.17 -20.84
CA ASP A 166 8.44 -8.27 -21.36
C ASP A 166 8.33 -6.87 -20.71
N ALA A 167 7.11 -6.37 -20.48
CA ALA A 167 6.90 -5.09 -19.82
C ALA A 167 7.35 -5.11 -18.36
N VAL A 168 7.15 -6.22 -17.64
CA VAL A 168 7.64 -6.41 -16.27
C VAL A 168 9.16 -6.43 -16.25
N GLU A 169 9.80 -7.21 -17.14
CA GLU A 169 11.25 -7.33 -17.19
C GLU A 169 11.93 -6.00 -17.54
N ASN A 170 11.41 -5.27 -18.51
CA ASN A 170 11.91 -3.94 -18.86
C ASN A 170 11.73 -2.93 -17.74
N ALA A 171 10.63 -3.01 -16.96
CA ALA A 171 10.43 -2.16 -15.81
C ALA A 171 11.41 -2.51 -14.66
N GLU A 172 11.69 -3.81 -14.42
CA GLU A 172 12.67 -4.26 -13.43
C GLU A 172 14.07 -3.75 -13.75
N LEU A 173 14.49 -3.83 -15.02
CA LEU A 173 15.77 -3.29 -15.49
C LEU A 173 15.84 -1.78 -15.33
N ALA A 174 14.82 -1.05 -15.77
CA ALA A 174 14.80 0.41 -15.68
C ALA A 174 14.85 0.91 -14.23
N ILE A 175 14.21 0.22 -13.29
CA ILE A 175 14.30 0.52 -11.86
C ILE A 175 15.74 0.31 -11.35
N SER A 176 16.34 -0.82 -11.69
CA SER A 176 17.71 -1.12 -11.30
C SER A 176 18.70 -0.05 -11.82
N ASP A 177 18.60 0.29 -13.10
CA ASP A 177 19.46 1.29 -13.73
C ASP A 177 19.28 2.68 -13.12
N PHE A 178 18.03 3.06 -12.83
CA PHE A 178 17.71 4.33 -12.19
C PHE A 178 18.35 4.47 -10.81
N PHE A 179 18.18 3.48 -9.93
CA PHE A 179 18.78 3.53 -8.60
C PHE A 179 20.28 3.37 -8.61
N GLN A 180 20.85 2.61 -9.56
CA GLN A 180 22.29 2.55 -9.77
C GLN A 180 22.83 3.91 -10.21
N TYR A 181 22.14 4.61 -11.12
CA TYR A 181 22.51 5.97 -11.51
C TYR A 181 22.47 6.93 -10.32
N LEU A 182 21.41 6.91 -9.52
CA LEU A 182 21.31 7.73 -8.32
C LEU A 182 22.49 7.50 -7.37
N HIS A 183 22.81 6.24 -7.13
CA HIS A 183 23.89 5.88 -6.23
C HIS A 183 25.25 6.34 -6.78
N THR A 184 25.54 6.11 -8.04
CA THR A 184 26.86 6.33 -8.62
C THR A 184 27.12 7.76 -9.10
N LYS A 185 26.09 8.41 -9.67
CA LYS A 185 26.22 9.71 -10.33
C LYS A 185 25.68 10.87 -9.51
N THR A 186 24.62 10.63 -8.74
CA THR A 186 23.95 11.69 -7.98
C THR A 186 24.48 11.76 -6.55
N LEU A 187 24.47 10.64 -5.81
CA LEU A 187 24.99 10.59 -4.43
C LEU A 187 26.52 10.58 -4.38
N GLY A 188 27.17 9.83 -5.27
CA GLY A 188 28.62 9.63 -5.22
C GLY A 188 29.04 9.03 -3.88
N ASN A 189 29.83 9.76 -3.12
CA ASN A 189 30.31 9.37 -1.78
C ASN A 189 29.47 9.97 -0.63
N GLN A 190 28.33 10.60 -0.93
CA GLN A 190 27.46 11.22 0.07
C GLN A 190 26.31 10.29 0.44
N ASP A 191 25.95 10.26 1.72
CA ASP A 191 24.80 9.48 2.19
C ASP A 191 23.46 10.16 1.87
N ARG A 192 23.49 11.49 1.67
CA ARG A 192 22.29 12.30 1.41
C ARG A 192 22.63 13.50 0.53
N ILE A 193 21.77 13.76 -0.45
CA ILE A 193 21.86 14.97 -1.29
C ILE A 193 20.47 15.59 -1.47
N ARG A 194 20.41 16.90 -1.52
CA ARG A 194 19.20 17.65 -1.83
C ARG A 194 19.25 18.11 -3.28
N LEU A 195 18.33 17.63 -4.10
CA LEU A 195 18.17 18.10 -5.49
C LEU A 195 17.26 19.33 -5.50
N LEU A 196 17.77 20.43 -6.02
CA LEU A 196 17.05 21.69 -6.12
C LEU A 196 16.65 22.04 -7.57
N GLU A 197 17.26 21.38 -8.54
CA GLU A 197 17.04 21.61 -9.96
C GLU A 197 16.18 20.50 -10.56
N LYS A 198 15.30 20.89 -11.49
CA LYS A 198 14.52 19.94 -12.27
C LYS A 198 15.39 19.31 -13.36
N GLY A 199 15.08 18.06 -13.72
CA GLY A 199 15.76 17.36 -14.83
C GLY A 199 17.11 16.74 -14.48
N VAL A 200 17.48 16.68 -13.20
CA VAL A 200 18.71 16.00 -12.74
C VAL A 200 18.55 14.48 -12.74
N LEU A 201 17.30 14.00 -12.61
CA LEU A 201 17.00 12.56 -12.58
C LEU A 201 16.88 11.99 -14.00
N PRO A 202 17.36 10.74 -14.22
CA PRO A 202 17.23 10.09 -15.52
C PRO A 202 15.76 9.80 -15.84
N MET A 203 15.31 10.24 -16.99
CA MET A 203 13.92 10.11 -17.45
C MET A 203 13.62 8.73 -18.07
N GLU A 204 14.62 7.91 -18.25
CA GLU A 204 14.56 6.60 -18.89
C GLU A 204 13.71 5.58 -18.13
N ILE A 205 13.46 5.82 -16.85
CA ILE A 205 12.58 4.99 -16.03
C ILE A 205 11.10 5.13 -16.41
N PHE A 206 10.69 6.29 -16.95
CA PHE A 206 9.27 6.59 -17.20
C PHE A 206 8.62 5.72 -18.29
N PRO A 207 9.23 5.52 -19.49
CA PRO A 207 8.60 4.76 -20.55
C PRO A 207 8.32 3.28 -20.17
N PRO A 208 9.25 2.52 -19.54
CA PRO A 208 9.00 1.15 -19.13
C PRO A 208 7.91 1.04 -18.06
N LEU A 209 7.94 1.90 -17.04
CA LEU A 209 6.91 1.89 -15.98
C LEU A 209 5.54 2.28 -16.54
N SER A 210 5.46 3.29 -17.42
CA SER A 210 4.21 3.69 -18.08
C SER A 210 3.64 2.58 -18.96
N ARG A 211 4.52 1.83 -19.65
CA ARG A 211 4.11 0.67 -20.46
C ARG A 211 3.54 -0.43 -19.54
N LEU A 212 4.22 -0.73 -18.43
CA LEU A 212 3.72 -1.69 -17.46
C LEU A 212 2.34 -1.30 -16.91
N CYS A 213 2.14 -0.02 -16.55
CA CYS A 213 0.82 0.46 -16.11
C CYS A 213 -0.26 0.16 -17.13
N ARG A 214 -0.01 0.44 -18.40
CA ARG A 214 -0.98 0.17 -19.50
C ARG A 214 -1.26 -1.32 -19.64
N CYS A 215 -0.24 -2.18 -19.62
CA CYS A 215 -0.42 -3.63 -19.69
C CYS A 215 -1.31 -4.14 -18.53
N LEU A 216 -1.11 -3.65 -17.31
CA LEU A 216 -1.93 -4.06 -16.17
C LEU A 216 -3.39 -3.62 -16.31
N VAL A 217 -3.65 -2.44 -16.83
CA VAL A 217 -5.01 -1.95 -17.10
C VAL A 217 -5.68 -2.81 -18.19
N GLU A 218 -5.00 -3.03 -19.31
CA GLU A 218 -5.49 -3.87 -20.40
C GLU A 218 -5.82 -5.30 -19.94
N LEU A 219 -4.91 -5.94 -19.18
CA LEU A 219 -5.16 -7.26 -18.60
C LEU A 219 -6.37 -7.27 -17.66
N GLY A 220 -6.56 -6.19 -16.89
CA GLY A 220 -7.73 -6.03 -16.04
C GLY A 220 -9.04 -5.91 -16.80
N GLU A 221 -9.01 -5.44 -18.06
CA GLU A 221 -10.19 -5.38 -18.92
C GLU A 221 -10.46 -6.70 -19.67
N LEU A 222 -9.42 -7.49 -19.89
CA LEU A 222 -9.51 -8.78 -20.58
C LEU A 222 -9.90 -9.95 -19.66
N THR A 223 -9.81 -9.78 -18.34
CA THR A 223 -10.11 -10.86 -17.39
C THR A 223 -11.55 -10.79 -16.89
N ASP A 224 -12.20 -11.97 -16.84
CA ASP A 224 -13.53 -12.14 -16.26
C ASP A 224 -13.49 -12.32 -14.74
N ASP A 225 -12.30 -12.54 -14.14
CA ASP A 225 -12.14 -12.65 -12.69
C ASP A 225 -12.11 -11.26 -12.06
N GLU A 226 -13.22 -10.87 -11.44
CA GLU A 226 -13.39 -9.57 -10.79
C GLU A 226 -12.37 -9.31 -9.66
N ASN A 227 -11.88 -10.35 -8.97
CA ASN A 227 -10.84 -10.20 -7.96
C ASN A 227 -9.49 -9.88 -8.60
N LEU A 228 -9.13 -10.63 -9.63
CA LEU A 228 -7.90 -10.40 -10.38
C LEU A 228 -7.93 -9.01 -11.06
N LYS A 229 -9.04 -8.65 -11.68
CA LYS A 229 -9.25 -7.33 -12.29
C LYS A 229 -9.00 -6.19 -11.32
N MET A 230 -9.51 -6.33 -10.09
CA MET A 230 -9.32 -5.31 -9.06
C MET A 230 -7.85 -5.26 -8.59
N GLU A 231 -7.20 -6.40 -8.44
CA GLU A 231 -5.78 -6.45 -8.07
C GLU A 231 -4.88 -5.83 -9.14
N LEU A 232 -5.16 -6.10 -10.42
CA LEU A 232 -4.43 -5.50 -11.53
C LEU A 232 -4.60 -3.98 -11.56
N LYS A 233 -5.82 -3.49 -11.36
CA LYS A 233 -6.10 -2.04 -11.26
C LYS A 233 -5.40 -1.39 -10.07
N ASP A 234 -5.35 -2.07 -8.92
CA ASP A 234 -4.65 -1.56 -7.74
C ASP A 234 -3.13 -1.51 -7.97
N GLN A 235 -2.55 -2.51 -8.61
CA GLN A 235 -1.13 -2.48 -8.97
C GLN A 235 -0.82 -1.38 -10.00
N ALA A 236 -1.67 -1.21 -11.01
CA ALA A 236 -1.52 -0.11 -11.99
C ALA A 236 -1.57 1.26 -11.31
N ARG A 237 -2.49 1.46 -10.35
CA ARG A 237 -2.60 2.69 -9.58
C ARG A 237 -1.37 2.96 -8.71
N ARG A 238 -0.82 1.92 -8.07
CA ARG A 238 0.43 2.03 -7.30
C ARG A 238 1.61 2.42 -8.19
N MET A 239 1.76 1.79 -9.35
CA MET A 239 2.81 2.16 -10.33
C MET A 239 2.64 3.58 -10.82
N GLN A 240 1.40 4.02 -11.10
CA GLN A 240 1.12 5.40 -11.48
C GLN A 240 1.45 6.38 -10.34
N GLY A 241 1.22 6.00 -9.09
CA GLY A 241 1.64 6.79 -7.92
C GLY A 241 3.15 7.01 -7.88
N TYR A 242 3.94 5.98 -8.15
CA TYR A 242 5.40 6.12 -8.26
C TYR A 242 5.82 7.01 -9.44
N LEU A 243 5.17 6.88 -10.60
CA LEU A 243 5.44 7.72 -11.77
C LEU A 243 5.15 9.21 -11.53
N ASN A 244 4.09 9.49 -10.77
CA ASN A 244 3.73 10.88 -10.46
C ASN A 244 4.69 11.53 -9.44
N GLY A 245 5.47 10.73 -8.76
CA GLY A 245 6.36 11.18 -7.71
C GLY A 245 7.84 11.16 -8.08
N LEU A 246 8.19 10.56 -9.20
CA LEU A 246 9.50 10.67 -9.81
C LEU A 246 9.59 11.96 -10.65
#